data_f59a09e089b505fa00b8701ba5f502cb
#
_entry.id   f59a09e089b505fa00b8701ba5f502cb
#
_cell.length_a   1.000
_cell.length_b   1.000
_cell.length_c   1.000
_cell.angle_alpha   90.00
_cell.angle_beta   90.00
_cell.angle_gamma   90.00
#
_symmetry.space_group_name_H-M   'P 1'
#
loop_
_entity.id
_entity.type
_entity.pdbx_description
1 polymer ?
#
loop_
_entity_poly.entity_id
_entity_poly.type
_entity_poly.pdbx_seq_one_letter_code
_entity_poly.pdbx_strand_id
1 'polypeptide(L)'
;MTNATHPSIDLSQLDFDPNALREKYRFERDKRIRTEADGQYQTVTGDFTKYVDDPYVEEEISREPLNDEVEVVIVGGGFGGLLAGARLREAGVEDIRVIEKGGDFGGTWYWNRYPGAQCDVEAYVYLPLLEELDFVPTEKYSHAPEILAHSKAIARKYNLYDNACLQTEITHMQWDEDSARWIIETNRGDRIKAHYVVMSNGPLNRPKLPGIPGINDFKGHTFHTSRWDYDYTGGSSEGGLDKLKDKRVGIIGTGATAVQCIPHLGETAQSLHVFQRTPSSIDVRNNRDTDPEWAKSLQPGWQQKRMDNFNIITAGGFQDEDLVSDGWTEIFRNLSGPIQRKLNPHMSSSEVAAALEIADFKKMNQVRARVDTIVKDSDTAELLKPYYRQFCKRPGFHDEYLATYNLPNVTLVDTQGQGVERITEKGVVVDGVEYELDCLIFATGFEVGTNFTQQSGYDLAGRNGATLGKKWDKGLSTFHGLYTHDFPNVFTMGLTQTGFTTSIPHALNEQAKHLTYVLKHAMDNNACTVETTVEAEAEWVATINKLANLGKRFYAECTPGYYNQEGKEDGAGFFSGQYGGGAPEFFKILDDWRDEGQFQGLEIK
;
A
#
# COMPACT_ATOMS: atom_id res chain seq x y z
N MET A 1 50.49 -20.57 -0.62
CA MET A 1 49.08 -20.54 -1.00
C MET A 1 48.29 -20.97 0.21
N THR A 2 47.92 -20.04 1.04
CA THR A 2 47.12 -20.30 2.24
C THR A 2 45.66 -20.31 1.79
N ASN A 3 45.02 -21.46 1.90
CA ASN A 3 43.57 -21.60 1.76
C ASN A 3 42.89 -20.69 2.82
N ALA A 4 42.41 -19.53 2.40
CA ALA A 4 41.46 -18.76 3.18
C ALA A 4 40.16 -19.57 3.20
N THR A 5 39.89 -20.25 4.31
CA THR A 5 38.59 -20.84 4.58
C THR A 5 37.58 -19.69 4.68
N HIS A 6 36.76 -19.54 3.62
CA HIS A 6 35.58 -18.68 3.70
C HIS A 6 34.73 -19.12 4.87
N PRO A 7 34.14 -18.19 5.66
CA PRO A 7 33.21 -18.56 6.70
C PRO A 7 31.95 -19.16 6.05
N SER A 8 31.95 -20.47 5.85
CA SER A 8 30.73 -21.21 5.54
C SER A 8 29.79 -21.02 6.72
N ILE A 9 28.52 -20.71 6.45
CA ILE A 9 27.48 -20.69 7.49
C ILE A 9 27.54 -22.06 8.18
N ASP A 10 27.90 -22.06 9.44
CA ASP A 10 27.95 -23.32 10.21
C ASP A 10 26.53 -23.78 10.53
N LEU A 11 26.02 -24.64 9.65
CA LEU A 11 24.67 -25.19 9.77
C LEU A 11 24.50 -26.05 11.04
N SER A 12 25.61 -26.50 11.65
CA SER A 12 25.54 -27.30 12.88
C SER A 12 25.14 -26.51 14.13
N GLN A 13 25.18 -25.18 14.05
CA GLN A 13 24.77 -24.28 15.14
C GLN A 13 23.31 -23.82 15.04
N LEU A 14 22.56 -24.31 14.01
CA LEU A 14 21.15 -24.01 13.88
C LEU A 14 20.32 -24.98 14.74
N ASP A 15 19.31 -24.43 15.40
CA ASP A 15 18.28 -25.18 16.15
C ASP A 15 17.14 -25.71 15.26
N PHE A 16 17.28 -25.59 13.93
CA PHE A 16 16.34 -26.07 12.92
C PHE A 16 17.06 -26.60 11.68
N ASP A 17 16.36 -27.46 10.92
CA ASP A 17 16.82 -27.96 9.61
C ASP A 17 16.31 -27.03 8.48
N PRO A 18 17.20 -26.30 7.78
CA PRO A 18 16.80 -25.43 6.67
C PRO A 18 16.15 -26.18 5.50
N ASN A 19 16.52 -27.46 5.26
CA ASN A 19 15.94 -28.24 4.17
C ASN A 19 14.48 -28.61 4.50
N ALA A 20 14.23 -29.06 5.73
CA ALA A 20 12.87 -29.34 6.19
C ALA A 20 11.98 -28.11 6.12
N LEU A 21 12.50 -26.91 6.48
CA LEU A 21 11.75 -25.65 6.33
C LEU A 21 11.46 -25.30 4.86
N ARG A 22 12.43 -25.48 3.95
CA ARG A 22 12.18 -25.25 2.51
C ARG A 22 11.08 -26.15 1.97
N GLU A 23 11.10 -27.45 2.35
CA GLU A 23 10.06 -28.41 1.95
C GLU A 23 8.70 -28.02 2.52
N LYS A 24 8.63 -27.64 3.81
CA LYS A 24 7.39 -27.16 4.44
C LYS A 24 6.85 -25.90 3.74
N TYR A 25 7.72 -24.92 3.42
CA TYR A 25 7.30 -23.69 2.73
C TYR A 25 6.77 -23.96 1.32
N ARG A 26 7.40 -24.88 0.56
CA ARG A 26 6.89 -25.31 -0.74
C ARG A 26 5.52 -25.98 -0.63
N PHE A 27 5.38 -26.92 0.30
CA PHE A 27 4.11 -27.60 0.53
C PHE A 27 3.00 -26.59 0.87
N GLU A 28 3.28 -25.62 1.75
CA GLU A 28 2.31 -24.58 2.11
C GLU A 28 2.00 -23.62 0.97
N ARG A 29 2.97 -23.32 0.11
CA ARG A 29 2.76 -22.56 -1.12
C ARG A 29 1.88 -23.31 -2.09
N ASP A 30 2.24 -24.54 -2.41
CA ASP A 30 1.66 -25.33 -3.50
C ASP A 30 0.17 -25.62 -3.25
N LYS A 31 -0.22 -25.86 -2.00
CA LYS A 31 -1.64 -26.04 -1.64
C LYS A 31 -2.50 -24.77 -1.81
N ARG A 32 -1.89 -23.57 -2.00
CA ARG A 32 -2.58 -22.29 -2.17
C ARG A 32 -2.56 -21.77 -3.61
N ILE A 33 -1.81 -22.39 -4.51
CA ILE A 33 -1.79 -22.00 -5.92
C ILE A 33 -3.12 -22.40 -6.55
N ARG A 34 -3.74 -21.44 -7.25
CA ARG A 34 -4.97 -21.63 -8.01
C ARG A 34 -4.73 -21.40 -9.49
N THR A 35 -5.37 -22.19 -10.33
CA THR A 35 -5.27 -22.06 -11.79
C THR A 35 -5.86 -20.75 -12.31
N GLU A 36 -6.87 -20.22 -11.60
CA GLU A 36 -7.54 -18.97 -11.96
C GLU A 36 -6.72 -17.72 -11.68
N ALA A 37 -5.66 -17.82 -10.86
CA ALA A 37 -4.82 -16.70 -10.43
C ALA A 37 -5.66 -15.45 -10.05
N ASP A 38 -5.47 -14.30 -10.72
CA ASP A 38 -6.28 -13.10 -10.47
C ASP A 38 -7.75 -13.26 -10.86
N GLY A 39 -8.11 -14.21 -11.73
CA GLY A 39 -9.50 -14.54 -12.09
C GLY A 39 -10.35 -15.10 -10.95
N GLN A 40 -9.72 -15.42 -9.81
CA GLN A 40 -10.43 -15.82 -8.58
C GLN A 40 -11.18 -14.66 -7.88
N TYR A 41 -11.02 -13.42 -8.36
CA TYR A 41 -11.64 -12.25 -7.78
C TYR A 41 -12.79 -11.72 -8.65
N GLN A 42 -13.76 -11.10 -7.99
CA GLN A 42 -14.93 -10.50 -8.61
C GLN A 42 -14.71 -9.00 -8.81
N THR A 43 -14.93 -8.52 -10.03
CA THR A 43 -14.94 -7.08 -10.32
C THR A 43 -16.12 -6.40 -9.63
N VAL A 44 -15.87 -5.28 -8.95
CA VAL A 44 -16.91 -4.55 -8.22
C VAL A 44 -17.69 -3.64 -9.18
N THR A 45 -18.62 -4.26 -9.90
CA THR A 45 -19.53 -3.61 -10.85
C THR A 45 -20.93 -4.24 -10.75
N GLY A 46 -21.97 -3.61 -11.28
CA GLY A 46 -23.33 -4.13 -11.25
C GLY A 46 -23.86 -4.31 -9.82
N ASP A 47 -24.27 -5.53 -9.46
CA ASP A 47 -24.83 -5.84 -8.12
C ASP A 47 -23.83 -5.63 -6.96
N PHE A 48 -22.54 -5.42 -7.26
CA PHE A 48 -21.49 -5.21 -6.28
C PHE A 48 -21.16 -3.73 -6.04
N THR A 49 -21.81 -2.78 -6.69
CA THR A 49 -21.53 -1.34 -6.54
C THR A 49 -21.68 -0.85 -5.11
N LYS A 50 -22.57 -1.46 -4.32
CA LYS A 50 -22.73 -1.17 -2.88
C LYS A 50 -21.43 -1.24 -2.07
N TYR A 51 -20.41 -1.98 -2.56
CA TYR A 51 -19.12 -2.09 -1.87
C TYR A 51 -18.13 -0.98 -2.23
N VAL A 52 -18.46 -0.10 -3.20
CA VAL A 52 -17.66 1.08 -3.56
C VAL A 52 -18.33 2.39 -3.20
N ASP A 53 -19.63 2.37 -2.86
CA ASP A 53 -20.34 3.55 -2.37
C ASP A 53 -19.65 4.12 -1.13
N ASP A 54 -19.80 5.41 -0.91
CA ASP A 54 -19.19 6.11 0.22
C ASP A 54 -20.15 6.17 1.42
N PRO A 55 -19.95 5.34 2.47
CA PRO A 55 -20.84 5.33 3.64
C PRO A 55 -20.57 6.49 4.61
N TYR A 56 -19.55 7.32 4.34
CA TYR A 56 -19.09 8.38 5.23
C TYR A 56 -19.55 9.77 4.79
N VAL A 57 -20.31 9.85 3.72
CA VAL A 57 -20.95 11.09 3.25
C VAL A 57 -22.27 11.27 3.98
N GLU A 58 -22.36 12.31 4.81
CA GLU A 58 -23.59 12.65 5.51
C GLU A 58 -24.57 13.43 4.61
N GLU A 59 -24.03 14.31 3.75
CA GLU A 59 -24.79 15.14 2.82
C GLU A 59 -24.16 15.13 1.44
N GLU A 60 -24.97 14.89 0.41
CA GLU A 60 -24.50 15.01 -0.98
C GLU A 60 -24.26 16.48 -1.33
N ILE A 61 -23.06 16.76 -1.86
CA ILE A 61 -22.71 18.08 -2.37
C ILE A 61 -23.57 18.35 -3.61
N SER A 62 -24.45 19.36 -3.54
CA SER A 62 -25.21 19.85 -4.67
C SER A 62 -24.51 21.08 -5.25
N ARG A 63 -24.13 21.05 -6.52
CA ARG A 63 -23.56 22.17 -7.27
C ARG A 63 -23.87 22.04 -8.75
N GLU A 64 -23.85 23.16 -9.46
CA GLU A 64 -23.92 23.16 -10.92
C GLU A 64 -22.65 22.52 -11.53
N PRO A 65 -22.76 21.89 -12.70
CA PRO A 65 -21.62 21.40 -13.46
C PRO A 65 -20.61 22.52 -13.77
N LEU A 66 -19.32 22.22 -13.59
CA LEU A 66 -18.25 23.13 -13.94
C LEU A 66 -17.90 23.04 -15.42
N ASN A 67 -17.68 24.20 -16.04
CA ASN A 67 -17.21 24.30 -17.42
C ASN A 67 -16.20 25.45 -17.50
N ASP A 68 -15.00 25.18 -17.04
CA ASP A 68 -13.96 26.19 -16.86
C ASP A 68 -12.56 25.63 -17.20
N GLU A 69 -11.54 26.46 -17.01
CA GLU A 69 -10.14 26.11 -17.22
C GLU A 69 -9.35 26.31 -15.95
N VAL A 70 -8.41 25.40 -15.66
CA VAL A 70 -7.59 25.36 -14.45
C VAL A 70 -6.14 25.08 -14.85
N GLU A 71 -5.19 25.73 -14.21
CA GLU A 71 -3.78 25.52 -14.52
C GLU A 71 -3.31 24.10 -14.10
N VAL A 72 -3.60 23.67 -12.88
CA VAL A 72 -3.23 22.32 -12.40
C VAL A 72 -4.44 21.61 -11.81
N VAL A 73 -4.78 20.45 -12.37
CA VAL A 73 -5.71 19.51 -11.74
C VAL A 73 -4.93 18.40 -11.05
N ILE A 74 -5.23 18.16 -9.78
CA ILE A 74 -4.70 17.05 -9.00
C ILE A 74 -5.82 16.02 -8.81
N VAL A 75 -5.59 14.78 -9.22
CA VAL A 75 -6.54 13.68 -9.10
C VAL A 75 -6.22 12.84 -7.87
N GLY A 76 -7.10 12.90 -6.88
CA GLY A 76 -6.98 12.20 -5.61
C GLY A 76 -6.54 13.11 -4.45
N GLY A 77 -7.30 13.10 -3.37
CA GLY A 77 -7.10 13.88 -2.14
C GLY A 77 -6.37 13.13 -1.02
N GLY A 78 -5.64 12.06 -1.34
CA GLY A 78 -4.74 11.35 -0.42
C GLY A 78 -3.40 12.06 -0.24
N PHE A 79 -2.46 11.45 0.48
CA PHE A 79 -1.14 12.07 0.74
C PHE A 79 -0.39 12.48 -0.53
N GLY A 80 -0.51 11.73 -1.63
CA GLY A 80 0.14 12.13 -2.87
C GLY A 80 -0.40 13.45 -3.42
N GLY A 81 -1.72 13.60 -3.52
CA GLY A 81 -2.35 14.86 -3.95
C GLY A 81 -2.13 16.00 -2.98
N LEU A 82 -2.18 15.73 -1.67
CA LEU A 82 -1.89 16.72 -0.63
C LEU A 82 -0.46 17.25 -0.72
N LEU A 83 0.52 16.36 -0.92
CA LEU A 83 1.93 16.74 -1.06
C LEU A 83 2.21 17.47 -2.38
N ALA A 84 1.62 17.02 -3.49
CA ALA A 84 1.70 17.75 -4.75
C ALA A 84 1.14 19.16 -4.61
N GLY A 85 -0.06 19.30 -4.03
CA GLY A 85 -0.68 20.61 -3.80
C GLY A 85 0.13 21.50 -2.86
N ALA A 86 0.67 20.94 -1.77
CA ALA A 86 1.52 21.67 -0.83
C ALA A 86 2.78 22.23 -1.51
N ARG A 87 3.52 21.39 -2.22
CA ARG A 87 4.76 21.79 -2.90
C ARG A 87 4.51 22.78 -4.04
N LEU A 88 3.42 22.63 -4.80
CA LEU A 88 3.01 23.60 -5.81
C LEU A 88 2.65 24.96 -5.19
N ARG A 89 1.91 24.97 -4.07
CA ARG A 89 1.60 26.21 -3.32
C ARG A 89 2.86 26.89 -2.81
N GLU A 90 3.81 26.15 -2.26
CA GLU A 90 5.11 26.68 -1.83
C GLU A 90 5.91 27.28 -2.99
N ALA A 91 5.77 26.73 -4.20
CA ALA A 91 6.37 27.27 -5.42
C ALA A 91 5.59 28.46 -6.03
N GLY A 92 4.48 28.89 -5.41
CA GLY A 92 3.68 30.04 -5.85
C GLY A 92 2.65 29.72 -6.94
N VAL A 93 2.28 28.46 -7.13
CA VAL A 93 1.20 28.05 -8.04
C VAL A 93 -0.15 28.23 -7.33
N GLU A 94 -0.97 29.17 -7.82
CA GLU A 94 -2.24 29.54 -7.16
C GLU A 94 -3.47 28.86 -7.77
N ASP A 95 -3.46 28.53 -9.06
CA ASP A 95 -4.60 27.92 -9.73
C ASP A 95 -4.50 26.39 -9.73
N ILE A 96 -4.98 25.79 -8.62
CA ILE A 96 -4.95 24.36 -8.38
C ILE A 96 -6.36 23.88 -8.03
N ARG A 97 -6.80 22.78 -8.67
CA ARG A 97 -8.04 22.09 -8.33
C ARG A 97 -7.76 20.63 -7.98
N VAL A 98 -8.24 20.17 -6.83
CA VAL A 98 -8.21 18.75 -6.45
C VAL A 98 -9.55 18.12 -6.78
N ILE A 99 -9.55 16.97 -7.51
CA ILE A 99 -10.73 16.16 -7.76
C ILE A 99 -10.60 14.89 -6.92
N GLU A 100 -11.53 14.70 -5.96
CA GLU A 100 -11.55 13.58 -5.03
C GLU A 100 -12.95 12.92 -5.02
N LYS A 101 -13.00 11.60 -5.18
CA LYS A 101 -14.26 10.85 -5.16
C LYS A 101 -14.87 10.71 -3.77
N GLY A 102 -14.05 10.73 -2.73
CA GLY A 102 -14.51 10.71 -1.34
C GLY A 102 -15.14 12.02 -0.89
N GLY A 103 -15.85 11.97 0.21
CA GLY A 103 -16.48 13.15 0.82
C GLY A 103 -15.49 14.16 1.41
N ASP A 104 -14.20 13.80 1.55
CA ASP A 104 -13.18 14.68 2.12
C ASP A 104 -11.76 14.21 1.73
N PHE A 105 -10.76 15.04 2.04
CA PHE A 105 -9.35 14.67 1.95
C PHE A 105 -8.99 13.55 2.93
N GLY A 106 -7.95 12.76 2.58
CA GLY A 106 -7.41 11.71 3.42
C GLY A 106 -7.04 10.43 2.68
N GLY A 107 -7.62 10.19 1.48
CA GLY A 107 -7.31 9.03 0.65
C GLY A 107 -7.44 7.70 1.40
N THR A 108 -6.34 6.96 1.57
CA THR A 108 -6.33 5.68 2.31
C THR A 108 -6.99 5.81 3.70
N TRP A 109 -6.76 6.90 4.42
CA TRP A 109 -7.27 7.12 5.76
C TRP A 109 -8.70 7.67 5.80
N TYR A 110 -9.17 8.20 4.69
CA TYR A 110 -10.59 8.50 4.49
C TYR A 110 -11.41 7.21 4.33
N TRP A 111 -10.92 6.26 3.52
CA TRP A 111 -11.64 5.02 3.21
C TRP A 111 -11.47 3.94 4.29
N ASN A 112 -10.33 3.87 4.97
CA ASN A 112 -10.03 2.81 5.93
C ASN A 112 -10.25 3.30 7.37
N ARG A 113 -11.52 3.32 7.77
CA ARG A 113 -11.97 3.72 9.11
C ARG A 113 -12.44 2.53 9.95
N TYR A 114 -12.09 1.32 9.59
CA TYR A 114 -12.44 0.13 10.36
C TYR A 114 -11.85 0.20 11.78
N PRO A 115 -12.47 -0.51 12.77
CA PRO A 115 -11.99 -0.48 14.16
C PRO A 115 -10.54 -0.94 14.29
N GLY A 116 -9.75 -0.22 15.05
CA GLY A 116 -8.34 -0.49 15.25
C GLY A 116 -7.44 -0.11 14.08
N ALA A 117 -7.95 0.57 13.05
CA ALA A 117 -7.14 1.04 11.91
C ALA A 117 -6.01 1.94 12.40
N GLN A 118 -4.76 1.52 12.14
CA GLN A 118 -3.55 2.13 12.65
C GLN A 118 -2.39 1.94 11.68
N CYS A 119 -1.48 2.90 11.58
CA CYS A 119 -0.26 2.73 10.83
C CYS A 119 0.71 1.79 11.55
N ASP A 120 1.47 0.99 10.81
CA ASP A 120 2.53 0.12 11.31
C ASP A 120 3.95 0.66 11.02
N VAL A 121 4.03 1.84 10.41
CA VAL A 121 5.24 2.65 10.32
C VAL A 121 5.14 3.74 11.38
N GLU A 122 6.25 4.03 12.04
CA GLU A 122 6.31 5.06 13.07
C GLU A 122 5.72 6.39 12.57
N ALA A 123 4.80 6.99 13.34
CA ALA A 123 4.06 8.18 12.95
C ALA A 123 4.97 9.40 12.65
N TYR A 124 6.10 9.52 13.35
CA TYR A 124 7.07 10.60 13.14
C TYR A 124 7.82 10.50 11.80
N VAL A 125 7.79 9.33 11.16
CA VAL A 125 8.31 9.07 9.80
C VAL A 125 7.21 9.05 8.76
N TYR A 126 6.05 8.50 9.12
CA TYR A 126 4.95 8.26 8.18
C TYR A 126 4.13 9.50 7.86
N LEU A 127 3.76 10.30 8.88
CA LEU A 127 2.98 11.53 8.67
C LEU A 127 3.85 12.61 8.02
N PRO A 128 3.50 13.09 6.83
CA PRO A 128 4.33 14.07 6.15
C PRO A 128 4.10 15.49 6.69
N LEU A 129 5.08 16.38 6.50
CA LEU A 129 4.96 17.81 6.81
C LEU A 129 4.68 18.12 8.30
N LEU A 130 5.24 17.33 9.21
CA LEU A 130 5.04 17.53 10.65
C LEU A 130 5.64 18.86 11.13
N GLU A 131 6.84 19.20 10.65
CA GLU A 131 7.51 20.46 11.02
C GLU A 131 6.77 21.65 10.41
N GLU A 132 6.33 21.53 9.16
CA GLU A 132 5.57 22.58 8.50
C GLU A 132 4.23 22.85 9.20
N LEU A 133 3.60 21.85 9.80
CA LEU A 133 2.33 21.99 10.52
C LEU A 133 2.52 22.29 12.02
N ASP A 134 3.77 22.32 12.51
CA ASP A 134 4.07 22.42 13.95
C ASP A 134 3.31 21.37 14.77
N PHE A 135 3.33 20.13 14.29
CA PHE A 135 2.60 19.02 14.87
C PHE A 135 3.52 17.85 15.21
N VAL A 136 3.36 17.29 16.39
CA VAL A 136 3.99 16.03 16.81
C VAL A 136 2.89 15.02 17.11
N PRO A 137 2.89 13.84 16.47
CA PRO A 137 1.89 12.80 16.71
C PRO A 137 1.79 12.41 18.19
N THR A 138 0.60 12.04 18.64
CA THR A 138 0.34 11.74 20.05
C THR A 138 0.93 10.41 20.52
N GLU A 139 1.22 9.51 19.57
CA GLU A 139 1.77 8.17 19.84
C GLU A 139 2.73 7.72 18.74
N LYS A 140 3.54 6.71 19.03
CA LYS A 140 4.53 6.17 18.09
C LYS A 140 3.88 5.67 16.80
N TYR A 141 2.74 5.02 16.88
CA TYR A 141 1.97 4.53 15.75
C TYR A 141 0.56 5.11 15.79
N SER A 142 0.33 6.17 15.04
CA SER A 142 -0.94 6.87 15.03
C SER A 142 -2.10 6.01 14.54
N HIS A 143 -3.24 6.14 15.19
CA HIS A 143 -4.50 5.58 14.72
C HIS A 143 -5.10 6.40 13.57
N ALA A 144 -5.99 5.77 12.80
CA ALA A 144 -6.60 6.37 11.61
C ALA A 144 -7.25 7.75 11.84
N PRO A 145 -7.94 8.03 12.96
CA PRO A 145 -8.52 9.36 13.21
C PRO A 145 -7.46 10.48 13.24
N GLU A 146 -6.31 10.26 13.89
CA GLU A 146 -5.23 11.24 13.94
C GLU A 146 -4.62 11.47 12.56
N ILE A 147 -4.38 10.39 11.80
CA ILE A 147 -3.82 10.48 10.44
C ILE A 147 -4.78 11.20 9.49
N LEU A 148 -6.08 10.93 9.59
CA LEU A 148 -7.11 11.62 8.82
C LEU A 148 -7.19 13.11 9.18
N ALA A 149 -7.14 13.43 10.48
CA ALA A 149 -7.14 14.81 10.96
C ALA A 149 -5.90 15.57 10.43
N HIS A 150 -4.73 14.93 10.45
CA HIS A 150 -3.49 15.47 9.89
C HIS A 150 -3.60 15.71 8.38
N SER A 151 -4.16 14.77 7.62
CA SER A 151 -4.40 14.94 6.17
C SER A 151 -5.27 16.18 5.88
N LYS A 152 -6.34 16.35 6.65
CA LYS A 152 -7.22 17.54 6.55
C LYS A 152 -6.50 18.83 6.97
N ALA A 153 -5.59 18.76 7.95
CA ALA A 153 -4.78 19.91 8.37
C ALA A 153 -3.82 20.36 7.26
N ILE A 154 -3.20 19.43 6.52
CA ILE A 154 -2.41 19.75 5.33
C ILE A 154 -3.28 20.46 4.29
N ALA A 155 -4.45 19.91 3.96
CA ALA A 155 -5.35 20.52 2.97
C ALA A 155 -5.76 21.95 3.35
N ARG A 156 -6.04 22.22 4.64
CA ARG A 156 -6.37 23.56 5.13
C ARG A 156 -5.17 24.52 5.06
N LYS A 157 -4.02 24.08 5.55
CA LYS A 157 -2.80 24.91 5.57
C LYS A 157 -2.42 25.43 4.19
N TYR A 158 -2.57 24.58 3.18
CA TYR A 158 -2.21 24.91 1.80
C TYR A 158 -3.39 25.35 0.92
N ASN A 159 -4.54 25.69 1.52
CA ASN A 159 -5.75 26.17 0.84
C ASN A 159 -6.19 25.25 -0.32
N LEU A 160 -6.14 23.93 -0.12
CA LEU A 160 -6.54 22.97 -1.15
C LEU A 160 -8.06 22.73 -1.18
N TYR A 161 -8.79 23.16 -0.14
CA TYR A 161 -10.26 23.10 -0.11
C TYR A 161 -10.94 24.11 -1.06
N ASP A 162 -10.32 25.27 -1.31
CA ASP A 162 -10.97 26.41 -1.96
C ASP A 162 -11.57 26.08 -3.33
N ASN A 163 -10.90 25.23 -4.13
CA ASN A 163 -11.36 24.79 -5.44
C ASN A 163 -11.53 23.27 -5.54
N ALA A 164 -11.63 22.57 -4.40
CA ALA A 164 -11.75 21.11 -4.41
C ALA A 164 -13.11 20.64 -4.94
N CYS A 165 -13.10 19.65 -5.80
CA CYS A 165 -14.25 18.88 -6.23
C CYS A 165 -14.30 17.57 -5.44
N LEU A 166 -14.88 17.62 -4.24
CA LEU A 166 -15.13 16.44 -3.41
C LEU A 166 -16.37 15.68 -3.92
N GLN A 167 -16.53 14.40 -3.54
CA GLN A 167 -17.61 13.52 -4.03
C GLN A 167 -17.70 13.54 -5.56
N THR A 168 -16.56 13.65 -6.24
CA THR A 168 -16.51 13.85 -7.69
C THR A 168 -15.58 12.81 -8.32
N GLU A 169 -16.12 11.98 -9.17
CA GLU A 169 -15.39 10.90 -9.83
C GLU A 169 -15.15 11.25 -11.31
N ILE A 170 -13.91 11.09 -11.77
CA ILE A 170 -13.57 11.26 -13.17
C ILE A 170 -14.15 10.09 -13.97
N THR A 171 -14.80 10.39 -15.06
CA THR A 171 -15.39 9.40 -15.99
C THR A 171 -14.62 9.32 -17.31
N HIS A 172 -14.02 10.43 -17.74
CA HIS A 172 -13.25 10.50 -18.98
C HIS A 172 -12.16 11.57 -18.91
N MET A 173 -11.00 11.27 -19.53
CA MET A 173 -9.90 12.23 -19.70
C MET A 173 -9.32 12.10 -21.10
N GLN A 174 -9.28 13.22 -21.84
CA GLN A 174 -8.76 13.25 -23.19
C GLN A 174 -7.88 14.47 -23.42
N TRP A 175 -6.73 14.22 -24.07
CA TRP A 175 -5.86 15.29 -24.56
C TRP A 175 -6.48 16.00 -25.78
N ASP A 176 -6.51 17.32 -25.74
CA ASP A 176 -6.89 18.18 -26.86
C ASP A 176 -5.64 18.87 -27.41
N GLU A 177 -5.18 18.45 -28.58
CA GLU A 177 -3.95 18.92 -29.21
C GLU A 177 -4.02 20.39 -29.61
N ASP A 178 -5.22 20.86 -30.03
CA ASP A 178 -5.40 22.22 -30.52
C ASP A 178 -5.25 23.25 -29.40
N SER A 179 -5.75 22.94 -28.21
CA SER A 179 -5.63 23.82 -27.04
C SER A 179 -4.45 23.51 -26.13
N ALA A 180 -3.75 22.39 -26.35
CA ALA A 180 -2.75 21.81 -25.45
C ALA A 180 -3.30 21.69 -24.00
N ARG A 181 -4.49 21.10 -23.87
CA ARG A 181 -5.21 20.91 -22.60
C ARG A 181 -5.76 19.51 -22.46
N TRP A 182 -5.86 19.07 -21.24
CA TRP A 182 -6.65 17.89 -20.88
C TRP A 182 -8.11 18.29 -20.67
N ILE A 183 -9.02 17.59 -21.35
CA ILE A 183 -10.45 17.69 -21.12
C ILE A 183 -10.84 16.61 -20.14
N ILE A 184 -11.33 17.00 -18.98
CA ILE A 184 -11.70 16.12 -17.88
C ILE A 184 -13.20 16.18 -17.68
N GLU A 185 -13.87 15.03 -17.77
CA GLU A 185 -15.30 14.87 -17.54
C GLU A 185 -15.52 14.09 -16.24
N THR A 186 -16.58 14.42 -15.51
CA THR A 186 -16.89 13.81 -14.21
C THR A 186 -18.32 13.26 -14.15
N ASN A 187 -18.59 12.45 -13.14
CA ASN A 187 -19.94 11.94 -12.83
C ASN A 187 -20.95 13.05 -12.46
N ARG A 188 -20.49 14.29 -12.27
CA ARG A 188 -21.34 15.47 -12.00
C ARG A 188 -21.62 16.33 -13.22
N GLY A 189 -21.24 15.85 -14.39
CA GLY A 189 -21.41 16.55 -15.66
C GLY A 189 -20.42 17.70 -15.90
N ASP A 190 -19.34 17.76 -15.11
CA ASP A 190 -18.27 18.74 -15.31
C ASP A 190 -17.53 18.47 -16.62
N ARG A 191 -17.03 19.56 -17.22
CA ARG A 191 -16.09 19.54 -18.34
C ARG A 191 -14.99 20.57 -18.09
N ILE A 192 -13.93 20.12 -17.45
CA ILE A 192 -12.80 20.96 -16.97
C ILE A 192 -11.66 20.87 -17.97
N LYS A 193 -11.10 22.01 -18.38
CA LYS A 193 -9.84 22.07 -19.13
C LYS A 193 -8.69 22.23 -18.15
N ALA A 194 -7.71 21.33 -18.19
CA ALA A 194 -6.52 21.39 -17.35
C ALA A 194 -5.26 21.55 -18.20
N HIS A 195 -4.38 22.50 -17.84
CA HIS A 195 -3.08 22.59 -18.49
C HIS A 195 -2.20 21.43 -18.06
N TYR A 196 -2.07 21.22 -16.76
CA TYR A 196 -1.31 20.11 -16.18
C TYR A 196 -2.20 19.21 -15.32
N VAL A 197 -1.91 17.92 -15.31
CA VAL A 197 -2.64 16.93 -14.51
C VAL A 197 -1.66 16.12 -13.67
N VAL A 198 -1.88 16.09 -12.36
CA VAL A 198 -1.14 15.25 -11.43
C VAL A 198 -2.04 14.08 -11.01
N MET A 199 -1.67 12.88 -11.45
CA MET A 199 -2.40 11.65 -11.15
C MET A 199 -1.92 11.04 -9.84
N SER A 200 -2.74 11.07 -8.81
CA SER A 200 -2.44 10.52 -7.47
C SER A 200 -3.58 9.65 -6.93
N ASN A 201 -4.04 8.71 -7.74
CA ASN A 201 -5.20 7.87 -7.46
C ASN A 201 -5.02 6.95 -6.24
N GLY A 202 -3.79 6.58 -5.88
CA GLY A 202 -3.47 5.64 -4.81
C GLY A 202 -3.99 4.20 -5.06
N PRO A 203 -3.35 3.18 -4.46
CA PRO A 203 -3.70 1.78 -4.69
C PRO A 203 -4.78 1.22 -3.74
N LEU A 204 -5.06 1.89 -2.61
CA LEU A 204 -5.90 1.35 -1.53
C LEU A 204 -7.26 2.06 -1.45
N ASN A 205 -7.97 2.12 -2.57
CA ASN A 205 -9.26 2.80 -2.64
C ASN A 205 -10.39 1.92 -3.20
N ARG A 206 -10.08 1.00 -4.11
CA ARG A 206 -11.06 0.14 -4.77
C ARG A 206 -11.07 -1.25 -4.14
N PRO A 207 -12.15 -1.67 -3.45
CA PRO A 207 -12.23 -2.99 -2.82
C PRO A 207 -12.05 -4.13 -3.80
N LYS A 208 -11.43 -5.21 -3.37
CA LYS A 208 -11.30 -6.46 -4.12
C LYS A 208 -12.16 -7.53 -3.46
N LEU A 209 -13.17 -8.03 -4.17
CA LEU A 209 -14.06 -9.07 -3.67
C LEU A 209 -13.63 -10.45 -4.18
N PRO A 210 -13.76 -11.51 -3.36
CA PRO A 210 -13.51 -12.87 -3.81
C PRO A 210 -14.63 -13.36 -4.73
N GLY A 211 -14.28 -14.11 -5.77
CA GLY A 211 -15.24 -14.76 -6.67
C GLY A 211 -15.87 -16.01 -6.06
N ILE A 212 -16.35 -15.93 -4.82
CA ILE A 212 -16.95 -17.06 -4.11
C ILE A 212 -18.34 -17.34 -4.66
N PRO A 213 -18.66 -18.59 -5.07
CA PRO A 213 -20.00 -18.96 -5.50
C PRO A 213 -21.06 -18.58 -4.46
N GLY A 214 -22.15 -17.96 -4.89
CA GLY A 214 -23.25 -17.55 -3.99
C GLY A 214 -23.01 -16.28 -3.19
N ILE A 215 -21.98 -15.48 -3.51
CA ILE A 215 -21.65 -14.25 -2.76
C ILE A 215 -22.83 -13.26 -2.65
N ASN A 216 -23.76 -13.27 -3.62
CA ASN A 216 -24.98 -12.46 -3.60
C ASN A 216 -26.19 -13.17 -2.96
N ASP A 217 -26.06 -14.44 -2.56
CA ASP A 217 -27.20 -15.20 -2.03
C ASP A 217 -27.42 -14.92 -0.54
N PHE A 218 -26.38 -14.47 0.18
CA PHE A 218 -26.45 -14.23 1.62
C PHE A 218 -27.50 -13.19 1.99
N LYS A 219 -28.38 -13.53 2.93
CA LYS A 219 -29.49 -12.68 3.37
C LYS A 219 -29.16 -11.84 4.62
N GLY A 220 -28.01 -12.12 5.28
CA GLY A 220 -27.51 -11.31 6.37
C GLY A 220 -26.87 -10.01 5.87
N HIS A 221 -26.29 -9.25 6.79
CA HIS A 221 -25.62 -7.99 6.46
C HIS A 221 -24.20 -8.21 5.92
N THR A 222 -23.79 -7.45 4.89
CA THR A 222 -22.45 -7.58 4.32
C THR A 222 -21.85 -6.22 3.98
N PHE A 223 -20.56 -6.07 4.26
CA PHE A 223 -19.77 -4.92 3.81
C PHE A 223 -18.28 -5.28 3.66
N HIS A 224 -17.54 -4.45 2.96
CA HIS A 224 -16.09 -4.53 2.90
C HIS A 224 -15.48 -3.65 3.99
N THR A 225 -14.37 -4.06 4.59
CA THR A 225 -13.72 -3.32 5.69
C THR A 225 -13.41 -1.85 5.39
N SER A 226 -13.13 -1.50 4.13
CA SER A 226 -12.92 -0.10 3.71
C SER A 226 -14.22 0.70 3.56
N ARG A 227 -15.35 0.08 3.80
CA ARG A 227 -16.69 0.67 3.81
C ARG A 227 -17.41 0.20 5.08
N TRP A 228 -16.74 0.41 6.24
CA TRP A 228 -17.24 -0.08 7.51
C TRP A 228 -18.58 0.55 7.87
N ASP A 229 -19.55 -0.30 8.17
CA ASP A 229 -20.90 0.13 8.49
C ASP A 229 -21.11 0.23 10.02
N TYR A 230 -20.90 1.43 10.55
CA TYR A 230 -21.11 1.73 11.98
C TYR A 230 -22.59 1.84 12.34
N ASP A 231 -23.49 2.07 11.40
CA ASP A 231 -24.93 2.03 11.66
C ASP A 231 -25.38 0.63 12.02
N TYR A 232 -24.76 -0.39 11.40
CA TYR A 232 -25.02 -1.79 11.72
C TYR A 232 -24.21 -2.27 12.95
N THR A 233 -22.93 -1.97 13.02
CA THR A 233 -22.03 -2.52 14.06
C THR A 233 -22.09 -1.76 15.38
N GLY A 234 -22.49 -0.50 15.36
CA GLY A 234 -22.26 0.43 16.47
C GLY A 234 -20.79 0.80 16.60
N GLY A 235 -20.46 1.55 17.64
CA GLY A 235 -19.08 1.92 17.96
C GLY A 235 -18.46 2.97 17.03
N SER A 236 -17.14 2.92 16.93
CA SER A 236 -16.32 3.81 16.10
C SER A 236 -15.02 3.13 15.65
N SER A 237 -14.13 3.86 14.99
CA SER A 237 -12.77 3.38 14.64
C SER A 237 -11.92 3.00 15.88
N GLU A 238 -12.34 3.38 17.08
CA GLU A 238 -11.72 3.00 18.35
C GLU A 238 -12.30 1.70 18.93
N GLY A 239 -13.32 1.10 18.29
CA GLY A 239 -14.00 -0.11 18.76
C GLY A 239 -15.38 0.16 19.37
N GLY A 240 -15.76 -0.60 20.40
CA GLY A 240 -17.04 -0.45 21.07
C GLY A 240 -18.26 -0.86 20.22
N LEU A 241 -18.13 -1.93 19.41
CA LEU A 241 -19.11 -2.40 18.40
C LEU A 241 -20.37 -3.02 19.06
N ASP A 242 -21.05 -2.27 19.89
CA ASP A 242 -22.06 -2.71 20.85
C ASP A 242 -23.31 -3.34 20.23
N LYS A 243 -23.61 -3.05 18.95
CA LYS A 243 -24.71 -3.67 18.20
C LYS A 243 -24.40 -5.08 17.70
N LEU A 244 -23.16 -5.57 17.91
CA LEU A 244 -22.77 -6.94 17.54
C LEU A 244 -22.93 -7.97 18.66
N LYS A 245 -23.37 -7.58 19.86
CA LYS A 245 -23.48 -8.45 21.04
C LYS A 245 -24.40 -9.66 20.86
N ASP A 246 -25.37 -9.57 19.98
CA ASP A 246 -26.32 -10.63 19.64
C ASP A 246 -26.11 -11.19 18.22
N LYS A 247 -24.98 -10.88 17.57
CA LYS A 247 -24.70 -11.24 16.17
C LYS A 247 -23.60 -12.29 16.05
N ARG A 248 -23.84 -13.25 15.16
CA ARG A 248 -22.83 -14.20 14.66
C ARG A 248 -22.12 -13.53 13.50
N VAL A 249 -20.85 -13.21 13.67
CA VAL A 249 -20.06 -12.47 12.68
C VAL A 249 -19.06 -13.39 12.01
N GLY A 250 -18.96 -13.30 10.68
CA GLY A 250 -17.91 -13.92 9.88
C GLY A 250 -17.03 -12.86 9.26
N ILE A 251 -15.72 -13.08 9.24
CA ILE A 251 -14.76 -12.25 8.52
C ILE A 251 -13.93 -13.11 7.57
N ILE A 252 -13.89 -12.75 6.28
CA ILE A 252 -13.07 -13.42 5.27
C ILE A 252 -11.79 -12.63 5.07
N GLY A 253 -10.65 -13.27 5.37
CA GLY A 253 -9.31 -12.70 5.25
C GLY A 253 -8.59 -12.52 6.58
N THR A 254 -7.26 -12.58 6.51
CA THR A 254 -6.33 -12.44 7.65
C THR A 254 -5.15 -11.53 7.33
N GLY A 255 -5.33 -10.60 6.36
CA GLY A 255 -4.33 -9.57 6.03
C GLY A 255 -4.31 -8.42 7.03
N ALA A 256 -3.52 -7.38 6.75
CA ALA A 256 -3.27 -6.25 7.66
C ALA A 256 -4.55 -5.63 8.25
N THR A 257 -5.61 -5.47 7.44
CA THR A 257 -6.90 -4.93 7.89
C THR A 257 -7.59 -5.86 8.88
N ALA A 258 -7.70 -7.15 8.55
CA ALA A 258 -8.34 -8.15 9.40
C ALA A 258 -7.61 -8.27 10.75
N VAL A 259 -6.29 -8.27 10.74
CA VAL A 259 -5.45 -8.33 11.94
C VAL A 259 -5.81 -7.21 12.93
N GLN A 260 -6.13 -6.03 12.43
CA GLN A 260 -6.46 -4.86 13.26
C GLN A 260 -7.92 -4.87 13.75
N CYS A 261 -8.89 -5.31 12.96
CA CYS A 261 -10.30 -5.27 13.38
C CYS A 261 -10.78 -6.53 14.12
N ILE A 262 -10.11 -7.69 13.96
CA ILE A 262 -10.48 -8.94 14.64
C ILE A 262 -10.51 -8.82 16.18
N PRO A 263 -9.56 -8.15 16.87
CA PRO A 263 -9.65 -7.95 18.30
C PRO A 263 -10.96 -7.26 18.72
N HIS A 264 -11.33 -6.17 18.08
CA HIS A 264 -12.56 -5.42 18.37
C HIS A 264 -13.84 -6.21 18.07
N LEU A 265 -13.82 -7.03 17.02
CA LEU A 265 -14.91 -7.97 16.71
C LEU A 265 -15.03 -9.05 17.78
N GLY A 266 -13.89 -9.64 18.19
CA GLY A 266 -13.83 -10.69 19.20
C GLY A 266 -14.31 -10.25 20.58
N GLU A 267 -14.06 -8.99 20.95
CA GLU A 267 -14.53 -8.41 22.22
C GLU A 267 -16.05 -8.30 22.29
N THR A 268 -16.72 -8.09 21.17
CA THR A 268 -18.13 -7.64 21.19
C THR A 268 -19.10 -8.60 20.52
N ALA A 269 -18.74 -9.33 19.47
CA ALA A 269 -19.64 -10.23 18.77
C ALA A 269 -20.09 -11.41 19.65
N GLN A 270 -21.34 -11.87 19.46
CA GLN A 270 -21.83 -13.10 20.11
C GLN A 270 -20.93 -14.29 19.76
N SER A 271 -20.60 -14.42 18.47
CA SER A 271 -19.57 -15.33 17.99
C SER A 271 -18.85 -14.72 16.79
N LEU A 272 -17.56 -14.98 16.69
CA LEU A 272 -16.72 -14.54 15.56
C LEU A 272 -16.09 -15.76 14.88
N HIS A 273 -16.33 -15.91 13.57
CA HIS A 273 -15.68 -16.91 12.72
C HIS A 273 -14.70 -16.21 11.78
N VAL A 274 -13.41 -16.53 11.89
CA VAL A 274 -12.35 -15.98 11.05
C VAL A 274 -11.97 -16.99 9.98
N PHE A 275 -12.33 -16.72 8.73
CA PHE A 275 -12.05 -17.62 7.60
C PHE A 275 -10.67 -17.32 7.03
N GLN A 276 -9.73 -18.24 7.28
CA GLN A 276 -8.32 -18.08 6.94
C GLN A 276 -7.91 -18.92 5.73
N ARG A 277 -7.39 -18.26 4.68
CA ARG A 277 -6.70 -18.92 3.58
C ARG A 277 -5.19 -19.09 3.86
N THR A 278 -4.57 -18.05 4.38
CA THR A 278 -3.13 -17.99 4.67
C THR A 278 -2.90 -17.24 5.97
N PRO A 279 -2.21 -17.80 6.95
CA PRO A 279 -1.88 -17.06 8.17
C PRO A 279 -0.95 -15.87 7.86
N SER A 280 -1.10 -14.78 8.58
CA SER A 280 -0.20 -13.63 8.51
C SER A 280 0.96 -13.77 9.49
N SER A 281 2.14 -13.26 9.12
CA SER A 281 3.24 -13.13 10.07
C SER A 281 2.98 -11.93 10.97
N ILE A 282 2.81 -12.16 12.27
CA ILE A 282 2.45 -11.11 13.22
C ILE A 282 3.52 -10.99 14.30
N ASP A 283 4.23 -9.89 14.26
CA ASP A 283 5.23 -9.54 15.25
C ASP A 283 4.72 -8.46 16.21
N VAL A 284 5.55 -8.05 17.15
CA VAL A 284 5.24 -7.06 18.18
C VAL A 284 5.18 -5.66 17.56
N ARG A 285 4.16 -4.87 17.89
CA ARG A 285 4.07 -3.45 17.54
C ARG A 285 4.66 -2.57 18.62
N ASN A 286 4.31 -2.84 19.89
CA ASN A 286 4.77 -2.08 21.05
C ASN A 286 4.49 -0.58 20.90
N ASN A 287 3.20 -0.24 20.64
CA ASN A 287 2.78 1.16 20.57
C ASN A 287 2.93 1.85 21.94
N ARG A 288 3.15 3.15 21.94
CA ARG A 288 3.27 3.96 23.15
C ARG A 288 3.01 5.43 22.86
N ASP A 289 2.59 6.15 23.88
CA ASP A 289 2.45 7.59 23.83
C ASP A 289 3.77 8.28 23.49
N THR A 290 3.67 9.41 22.81
CA THR A 290 4.82 10.30 22.55
C THR A 290 5.32 10.88 23.86
N ASP A 291 6.62 10.71 24.12
CA ASP A 291 7.28 11.32 25.28
C ASP A 291 7.28 12.85 25.13
N PRO A 292 6.59 13.59 26.04
CA PRO A 292 6.50 15.04 25.95
C PRO A 292 7.86 15.75 26.07
N GLU A 293 8.82 15.18 26.81
CA GLU A 293 10.16 15.78 26.96
C GLU A 293 10.99 15.56 25.69
N TRP A 294 10.87 14.39 25.06
CA TRP A 294 11.45 14.17 23.73
C TRP A 294 10.84 15.13 22.70
N ALA A 295 9.52 15.27 22.66
CA ALA A 295 8.84 16.19 21.71
C ALA A 295 9.35 17.63 21.86
N LYS A 296 9.53 18.14 23.09
CA LYS A 296 10.09 19.46 23.35
C LYS A 296 11.56 19.62 22.96
N SER A 297 12.30 18.52 22.88
CA SER A 297 13.73 18.52 22.55
C SER A 297 14.01 18.57 21.04
N LEU A 298 13.00 18.40 20.21
CA LEU A 298 13.14 18.35 18.76
C LEU A 298 13.66 19.67 18.20
N GLN A 299 14.60 19.60 17.26
CA GLN A 299 15.21 20.74 16.59
C GLN A 299 14.83 20.76 15.11
N PRO A 300 14.78 21.93 14.46
CA PRO A 300 14.47 22.00 13.03
C PRO A 300 15.28 21.00 12.18
N GLY A 301 14.61 20.34 11.25
CA GLY A 301 15.18 19.26 10.42
C GLY A 301 15.13 17.86 11.06
N TRP A 302 14.51 17.73 12.23
CA TRP A 302 14.43 16.44 12.94
C TRP A 302 13.67 15.37 12.16
N GLN A 303 12.59 15.77 11.48
CA GLN A 303 11.76 14.83 10.74
C GLN A 303 12.50 14.28 9.51
N GLN A 304 13.12 15.16 8.70
CA GLN A 304 13.90 14.73 7.55
C GLN A 304 15.03 13.78 7.95
N LYS A 305 15.80 14.12 9.01
CA LYS A 305 16.86 13.26 9.53
C LYS A 305 16.35 11.88 9.93
N ARG A 306 15.16 11.81 10.53
CA ARG A 306 14.56 10.56 10.99
C ARG A 306 14.06 9.72 9.81
N MET A 307 13.41 10.36 8.83
CA MET A 307 12.97 9.71 7.59
C MET A 307 14.14 9.13 6.78
N ASP A 308 15.23 9.89 6.64
CA ASP A 308 16.43 9.43 5.92
C ASP A 308 17.09 8.24 6.63
N ASN A 309 17.23 8.29 7.96
CA ASN A 309 17.73 7.19 8.76
C ASN A 309 16.91 5.92 8.55
N PHE A 310 15.58 6.03 8.65
CA PHE A 310 14.65 4.92 8.43
C PHE A 310 14.76 4.35 7.02
N ASN A 311 14.76 5.20 5.99
CA ASN A 311 14.84 4.75 4.60
C ASN A 311 16.18 4.07 4.27
N ILE A 312 17.29 4.58 4.79
CA ILE A 312 18.60 3.94 4.59
C ILE A 312 18.60 2.54 5.21
N ILE A 313 18.11 2.39 6.44
CA ILE A 313 18.04 1.10 7.14
C ILE A 313 17.10 0.14 6.38
N THR A 314 15.90 0.57 6.01
CA THR A 314 14.90 -0.27 5.33
C THR A 314 15.22 -0.55 3.86
N ALA A 315 16.20 0.15 3.29
CA ALA A 315 16.83 -0.23 2.02
C ALA A 315 18.03 -1.17 2.19
N GLY A 316 18.33 -1.64 3.42
CA GLY A 316 19.46 -2.53 3.71
C GLY A 316 20.80 -1.80 3.91
N GLY A 317 20.79 -0.46 3.98
CA GLY A 317 21.97 0.35 4.27
C GLY A 317 22.35 0.33 5.75
N PHE A 318 23.56 0.78 6.04
CA PHE A 318 24.08 0.86 7.40
C PHE A 318 23.89 2.27 7.99
N GLN A 319 23.47 2.31 9.25
CA GLN A 319 23.45 3.50 10.10
C GLN A 319 24.02 3.14 11.48
N ASP A 320 24.86 4.02 12.05
CA ASP A 320 25.43 3.82 13.39
C ASP A 320 24.34 3.80 14.47
N GLU A 321 23.33 4.64 14.31
CA GLU A 321 22.18 4.75 15.19
C GLU A 321 20.89 4.43 14.42
N ASP A 322 19.98 3.69 15.05
CA ASP A 322 18.62 3.46 14.57
C ASP A 322 17.67 4.39 15.34
N LEU A 323 17.29 5.49 14.70
CA LEU A 323 16.45 6.51 15.33
C LEU A 323 15.02 6.04 15.57
N VAL A 324 14.55 5.05 14.80
CA VAL A 324 13.17 4.52 14.88
C VAL A 324 13.09 3.33 15.82
N SER A 325 14.01 2.39 15.69
CA SER A 325 14.11 1.18 16.51
C SER A 325 12.78 0.46 16.66
N ASP A 326 12.28 -0.08 15.54
CA ASP A 326 11.00 -0.80 15.45
C ASP A 326 11.14 -2.14 14.71
N GLY A 327 10.01 -2.83 14.53
CA GLY A 327 9.97 -4.11 13.83
C GLY A 327 10.42 -4.01 12.37
N TRP A 328 10.20 -2.89 11.68
CA TRP A 328 10.68 -2.70 10.31
C TRP A 328 12.20 -2.60 10.26
N THR A 329 12.79 -1.73 11.07
CA THR A 329 14.25 -1.57 11.11
C THR A 329 14.94 -2.83 11.61
N GLU A 330 14.34 -3.54 12.58
CA GLU A 330 14.83 -4.84 13.07
C GLU A 330 14.93 -5.88 11.95
N ILE A 331 13.85 -6.06 11.16
CA ILE A 331 13.83 -7.01 10.05
C ILE A 331 14.96 -6.74 9.07
N PHE A 332 15.09 -5.50 8.61
CA PHE A 332 16.10 -5.14 7.63
C PHE A 332 17.53 -5.23 8.18
N ARG A 333 17.75 -4.86 9.44
CA ARG A 333 19.07 -5.01 10.11
C ARG A 333 19.44 -6.49 10.28
N ASN A 334 18.48 -7.34 10.62
CA ASN A 334 18.71 -8.79 10.73
C ASN A 334 19.05 -9.42 9.38
N LEU A 335 18.41 -8.99 8.30
CA LEU A 335 18.69 -9.47 6.95
C LEU A 335 20.02 -8.91 6.42
N SER A 336 20.29 -7.62 6.59
CA SER A 336 21.49 -6.97 6.04
C SER A 336 22.76 -7.24 6.85
N GLY A 337 22.66 -7.47 8.17
CA GLY A 337 23.78 -7.67 9.07
C GLY A 337 24.78 -8.75 8.59
N PRO A 338 24.31 -9.97 8.24
CA PRO A 338 25.20 -11.05 7.77
C PRO A 338 25.93 -10.76 6.47
N ILE A 339 25.39 -9.87 5.62
CA ILE A 339 25.89 -9.59 4.27
C ILE A 339 26.59 -8.25 4.14
N GLN A 340 26.72 -7.48 5.22
CA GLN A 340 27.39 -6.19 5.16
C GLN A 340 28.82 -6.36 4.59
N ARG A 341 29.07 -5.72 3.44
CA ARG A 341 30.34 -5.78 2.73
C ARG A 341 31.56 -5.35 3.58
N LYS A 342 31.35 -4.50 4.59
CA LYS A 342 32.41 -4.13 5.55
C LYS A 342 32.88 -5.31 6.39
N LEU A 343 31.97 -6.28 6.68
CA LEU A 343 32.29 -7.46 7.49
C LEU A 343 32.75 -8.65 6.63
N ASN A 344 32.19 -8.78 5.40
CA ASN A 344 32.47 -9.89 4.48
C ASN A 344 32.57 -9.41 3.02
N PRO A 345 33.69 -8.73 2.63
CA PRO A 345 33.81 -8.13 1.29
C PRO A 345 33.95 -9.15 0.15
N HIS A 346 34.11 -10.44 0.43
CA HIS A 346 34.39 -11.48 -0.55
C HIS A 346 33.30 -12.54 -0.71
N MET A 347 32.10 -12.32 -0.15
CA MET A 347 30.99 -13.27 -0.32
C MET A 347 30.53 -13.32 -1.78
N SER A 348 30.37 -14.53 -2.27
CA SER A 348 29.72 -14.78 -3.56
C SER A 348 28.20 -14.52 -3.48
N SER A 349 27.55 -14.30 -4.62
CA SER A 349 26.09 -14.09 -4.68
C SER A 349 25.30 -15.27 -4.08
N SER A 350 25.80 -16.50 -4.17
CA SER A 350 25.18 -17.69 -3.58
C SER A 350 25.32 -17.71 -2.06
N GLU A 351 26.45 -17.28 -1.52
CA GLU A 351 26.66 -17.17 -0.06
C GLU A 351 25.78 -16.07 0.54
N VAL A 352 25.66 -14.94 -0.15
CA VAL A 352 24.75 -13.85 0.22
C VAL A 352 23.30 -14.37 0.26
N ALA A 353 22.86 -15.08 -0.78
CA ALA A 353 21.50 -15.63 -0.84
C ALA A 353 21.23 -16.64 0.31
N ALA A 354 22.20 -17.51 0.60
CA ALA A 354 22.08 -18.47 1.70
C ALA A 354 22.05 -17.78 3.08
N ALA A 355 22.87 -16.73 3.28
CA ALA A 355 22.88 -15.96 4.52
C ALA A 355 21.55 -15.25 4.76
N LEU A 356 20.99 -14.63 3.71
CA LEU A 356 19.67 -13.99 3.75
C LEU A 356 18.56 -15.00 4.08
N GLU A 357 18.61 -16.19 3.47
CA GLU A 357 17.61 -17.21 3.73
C GLU A 357 17.66 -17.73 5.18
N ILE A 358 18.85 -17.97 5.73
CA ILE A 358 18.99 -18.39 7.13
C ILE A 358 18.55 -17.29 8.09
N ALA A 359 18.86 -16.03 7.82
CA ALA A 359 18.39 -14.90 8.63
C ALA A 359 16.87 -14.80 8.63
N ASP A 360 16.24 -14.95 7.47
CA ASP A 360 14.78 -15.01 7.30
C ASP A 360 14.17 -16.19 8.09
N PHE A 361 14.70 -17.38 7.98
CA PHE A 361 14.23 -18.56 8.72
C PHE A 361 14.29 -18.35 10.24
N LYS A 362 15.38 -17.77 10.75
CA LYS A 362 15.52 -17.42 12.16
C LYS A 362 14.43 -16.46 12.62
N LYS A 363 14.20 -15.37 11.86
CA LYS A 363 13.14 -14.41 12.18
C LYS A 363 11.75 -15.04 12.13
N MET A 364 11.47 -15.83 11.10
CA MET A 364 10.18 -16.52 10.99
C MET A 364 9.96 -17.58 12.05
N ASN A 365 11.02 -18.22 12.56
CA ASN A 365 10.95 -19.09 13.74
C ASN A 365 10.58 -18.31 15.00
N GLN A 366 11.13 -17.11 15.21
CA GLN A 366 10.74 -16.23 16.33
C GLN A 366 9.26 -15.85 16.25
N VAL A 367 8.77 -15.47 15.04
CA VAL A 367 7.35 -15.16 14.82
C VAL A 367 6.45 -16.38 15.15
N ARG A 368 6.84 -17.61 14.73
CA ARG A 368 6.09 -18.83 15.06
C ARG A 368 6.13 -19.15 16.56
N ALA A 369 7.28 -19.00 17.20
CA ALA A 369 7.41 -19.19 18.65
C ALA A 369 6.55 -18.21 19.46
N ARG A 370 6.38 -16.96 18.96
CA ARG A 370 5.46 -15.99 19.57
C ARG A 370 4.01 -16.50 19.53
N VAL A 371 3.58 -17.15 18.45
CA VAL A 371 2.24 -17.76 18.37
C VAL A 371 2.05 -18.80 19.46
N ASP A 372 3.01 -19.72 19.62
CA ASP A 372 2.97 -20.77 20.66
C ASP A 372 2.96 -20.19 22.09
N THR A 373 3.57 -19.04 22.29
CA THR A 373 3.61 -18.40 23.61
C THR A 373 2.27 -17.76 23.99
N ILE A 374 1.53 -17.24 23.00
CA ILE A 374 0.32 -16.43 23.24
C ILE A 374 -0.96 -17.25 23.09
N VAL A 375 -1.06 -18.10 22.06
CA VAL A 375 -2.27 -18.88 21.76
C VAL A 375 -2.26 -20.16 22.57
N LYS A 376 -3.30 -20.37 23.37
CA LYS A 376 -3.36 -21.47 24.36
C LYS A 376 -3.75 -22.81 23.75
N ASP A 377 -4.64 -22.79 22.75
CA ASP A 377 -5.05 -23.98 22.03
C ASP A 377 -3.98 -24.34 20.98
N SER A 378 -3.40 -25.54 21.10
CA SER A 378 -2.27 -25.97 20.25
C SER A 378 -2.64 -26.10 18.78
N ASP A 379 -3.88 -26.51 18.48
CA ASP A 379 -4.32 -26.71 17.10
C ASP A 379 -4.54 -25.36 16.42
N THR A 380 -5.19 -24.43 17.12
CA THR A 380 -5.31 -23.03 16.65
C THR A 380 -3.95 -22.36 16.51
N ALA A 381 -3.02 -22.60 17.44
CA ALA A 381 -1.66 -22.07 17.36
C ALA A 381 -0.94 -22.56 16.10
N GLU A 382 -1.03 -23.85 15.78
CA GLU A 382 -0.40 -24.39 14.55
C GLU A 382 -0.99 -23.79 13.28
N LEU A 383 -2.31 -23.58 13.22
CA LEU A 383 -2.99 -22.95 12.08
C LEU A 383 -2.60 -21.48 11.88
N LEU A 384 -2.20 -20.78 12.94
CA LEU A 384 -1.79 -19.37 12.88
C LEU A 384 -0.31 -19.18 12.53
N LYS A 385 0.49 -20.25 12.45
CA LYS A 385 1.92 -20.16 12.10
C LYS A 385 2.14 -19.92 10.62
N PRO A 386 2.85 -18.84 10.24
CA PRO A 386 3.21 -18.59 8.84
C PRO A 386 4.39 -19.47 8.40
N TYR A 387 4.22 -20.26 7.35
CA TYR A 387 5.27 -21.06 6.72
C TYR A 387 5.58 -20.51 5.33
N TYR A 388 6.16 -19.32 5.29
CA TYR A 388 6.66 -18.62 4.10
C TYR A 388 7.75 -17.63 4.51
N ARG A 389 8.54 -17.14 3.54
CA ARG A 389 9.56 -16.14 3.80
C ARG A 389 8.91 -14.78 4.08
N GLN A 390 9.52 -14.00 4.97
CA GLN A 390 8.90 -12.81 5.57
C GLN A 390 8.33 -11.81 4.54
N PHE A 391 9.08 -11.51 3.49
CA PHE A 391 8.62 -10.59 2.43
C PHE A 391 7.79 -11.24 1.32
N CYS A 392 7.38 -12.48 1.46
CA CYS A 392 6.36 -13.06 0.58
C CYS A 392 4.99 -12.40 0.75
N LYS A 393 4.72 -11.89 1.93
CA LYS A 393 3.56 -11.06 2.27
C LYS A 393 4.04 -9.85 3.07
N ARG A 394 3.20 -8.80 3.17
CA ARG A 394 3.51 -7.68 4.07
C ARG A 394 3.68 -8.20 5.50
N PRO A 395 4.82 -7.95 6.17
CA PRO A 395 4.97 -8.20 7.60
C PRO A 395 3.90 -7.43 8.38
N GLY A 396 3.30 -8.08 9.38
CA GLY A 396 2.31 -7.48 10.26
C GLY A 396 2.88 -7.29 11.68
N PHE A 397 2.40 -6.25 12.36
CA PHE A 397 2.76 -5.95 13.74
C PHE A 397 1.48 -5.68 14.52
N HIS A 398 1.23 -6.46 15.57
CA HIS A 398 0.04 -6.27 16.42
C HIS A 398 0.22 -6.98 17.75
N ASP A 399 -0.22 -6.35 18.83
CA ASP A 399 -0.01 -6.87 20.17
C ASP A 399 -1.19 -7.76 20.65
N GLU A 400 -2.40 -7.56 20.15
CA GLU A 400 -3.64 -8.20 20.65
C GLU A 400 -4.19 -9.30 19.74
N TYR A 401 -3.87 -9.28 18.44
CA TYR A 401 -4.47 -10.19 17.44
C TYR A 401 -4.35 -11.67 17.83
N LEU A 402 -3.18 -12.14 18.22
CA LEU A 402 -2.99 -13.53 18.59
C LEU A 402 -3.74 -13.91 19.87
N ALA A 403 -3.79 -13.01 20.86
CA ALA A 403 -4.49 -13.25 22.11
C ALA A 403 -6.02 -13.33 21.94
N THR A 404 -6.57 -12.71 20.89
CA THR A 404 -8.00 -12.76 20.56
C THR A 404 -8.51 -14.18 20.33
N TYR A 405 -7.68 -15.08 19.80
CA TYR A 405 -8.05 -16.49 19.60
C TYR A 405 -8.14 -17.30 20.90
N ASN A 406 -7.83 -16.72 22.05
CA ASN A 406 -8.09 -17.33 23.36
C ASN A 406 -9.50 -17.00 23.90
N LEU A 407 -10.26 -16.14 23.21
CA LEU A 407 -11.62 -15.83 23.59
C LEU A 407 -12.57 -16.98 23.21
N PRO A 408 -13.51 -17.37 24.09
CA PRO A 408 -14.36 -18.54 23.86
C PRO A 408 -15.36 -18.38 22.71
N ASN A 409 -15.63 -17.15 22.29
CA ASN A 409 -16.54 -16.81 21.19
C ASN A 409 -15.82 -16.63 19.85
N VAL A 410 -14.49 -16.79 19.78
CA VAL A 410 -13.69 -16.62 18.56
C VAL A 410 -13.22 -17.97 18.04
N THR A 411 -13.54 -18.24 16.79
CA THR A 411 -13.15 -19.49 16.11
C THR A 411 -12.36 -19.19 14.85
N LEU A 412 -11.14 -19.74 14.74
CA LEU A 412 -10.39 -19.75 13.49
C LEU A 412 -10.91 -20.90 12.62
N VAL A 413 -11.34 -20.59 11.41
CA VAL A 413 -11.75 -21.56 10.40
C VAL A 413 -10.68 -21.62 9.32
N ASP A 414 -9.82 -22.63 9.36
CA ASP A 414 -8.81 -22.85 8.32
C ASP A 414 -9.46 -23.44 7.07
N THR A 415 -9.29 -22.76 5.95
CA THR A 415 -9.78 -23.22 4.65
C THR A 415 -8.74 -24.07 3.90
N GLN A 416 -7.72 -24.53 4.57
CA GLN A 416 -6.61 -25.33 4.05
C GLN A 416 -5.96 -24.74 2.79
N GLY A 417 -5.95 -23.39 2.69
CA GLY A 417 -5.39 -22.68 1.55
C GLY A 417 -6.33 -22.54 0.35
N GLN A 418 -7.48 -23.21 0.35
CA GLN A 418 -8.43 -23.20 -0.78
C GLN A 418 -9.40 -22.01 -0.73
N GLY A 419 -9.54 -21.36 0.42
CA GLY A 419 -10.56 -20.33 0.65
C GLY A 419 -11.95 -20.92 0.90
N VAL A 420 -12.93 -20.04 1.01
CA VAL A 420 -14.34 -20.41 1.23
C VAL A 420 -14.90 -21.09 -0.01
N GLU A 421 -15.62 -22.22 0.16
CA GLU A 421 -16.21 -22.98 -0.95
C GLU A 421 -17.37 -22.24 -1.61
N ARG A 422 -18.31 -21.78 -0.80
CA ARG A 422 -19.49 -21.02 -1.26
C ARG A 422 -20.10 -20.24 -0.09
N ILE A 423 -20.91 -19.26 -0.46
CA ILE A 423 -21.79 -18.51 0.43
C ILE A 423 -23.21 -18.97 0.16
N THR A 424 -24.01 -19.12 1.20
CA THR A 424 -25.43 -19.49 1.15
C THR A 424 -26.30 -18.36 1.64
N GLU A 425 -27.62 -18.54 1.61
CA GLU A 425 -28.54 -17.57 2.20
C GLU A 425 -28.31 -17.34 3.70
N LYS A 426 -27.74 -18.34 4.41
CA LYS A 426 -27.59 -18.33 5.87
C LYS A 426 -26.16 -18.09 6.34
N GLY A 427 -25.16 -18.30 5.50
CA GLY A 427 -23.77 -18.22 5.97
C GLY A 427 -22.73 -18.65 4.94
N VAL A 428 -21.66 -19.23 5.46
CA VAL A 428 -20.45 -19.59 4.71
C VAL A 428 -20.20 -21.09 4.86
N VAL A 429 -19.83 -21.76 3.76
CA VAL A 429 -19.48 -23.20 3.76
C VAL A 429 -17.98 -23.37 3.57
N VAL A 430 -17.36 -24.17 4.44
CA VAL A 430 -15.97 -24.62 4.37
C VAL A 430 -15.92 -26.10 4.69
N ASP A 431 -15.26 -26.92 3.85
CA ASP A 431 -15.17 -28.39 3.97
C ASP A 431 -16.53 -29.06 4.20
N GLY A 432 -17.58 -28.59 3.48
CA GLY A 432 -18.94 -29.08 3.61
C GLY A 432 -19.68 -28.66 4.88
N VAL A 433 -19.06 -27.94 5.80
CA VAL A 433 -19.67 -27.43 7.04
C VAL A 433 -20.20 -26.01 6.80
N GLU A 434 -21.49 -25.80 7.11
CA GLU A 434 -22.11 -24.48 7.04
C GLU A 434 -21.98 -23.74 8.38
N TYR A 435 -21.40 -22.55 8.34
CA TYR A 435 -21.30 -21.60 9.44
C TYR A 435 -22.39 -20.56 9.31
N GLU A 436 -23.44 -20.65 10.12
CA GLU A 436 -24.53 -19.67 10.11
C GLU A 436 -24.10 -18.32 10.67
N LEU A 437 -24.40 -17.24 9.94
CA LEU A 437 -23.97 -15.88 10.22
C LEU A 437 -25.14 -14.89 10.13
N ASP A 438 -25.05 -13.80 10.87
CA ASP A 438 -25.93 -12.63 10.77
C ASP A 438 -25.23 -11.48 10.01
N CYS A 439 -23.88 -11.46 10.05
CA CYS A 439 -23.03 -10.49 9.38
C CYS A 439 -21.82 -11.17 8.74
N LEU A 440 -21.48 -10.79 7.51
CA LEU A 440 -20.29 -11.25 6.78
C LEU A 440 -19.46 -10.06 6.30
N ILE A 441 -18.21 -9.98 6.81
CA ILE A 441 -17.29 -8.89 6.55
C ILE A 441 -16.20 -9.36 5.58
N PHE A 442 -15.98 -8.61 4.50
CA PHE A 442 -14.92 -8.87 3.55
C PHE A 442 -13.67 -8.04 3.89
N ALA A 443 -12.62 -8.71 4.41
CA ALA A 443 -11.30 -8.13 4.63
C ALA A 443 -10.32 -8.62 3.53
N THR A 444 -10.74 -8.52 2.28
CA THR A 444 -10.13 -9.18 1.11
C THR A 444 -9.22 -8.26 0.30
N GLY A 445 -8.98 -7.05 0.81
CA GLY A 445 -8.01 -6.10 0.25
C GLY A 445 -8.55 -5.28 -0.91
N PHE A 446 -7.64 -4.82 -1.76
CA PHE A 446 -7.89 -3.83 -2.80
C PHE A 446 -7.36 -4.28 -4.15
N GLU A 447 -7.79 -3.60 -5.22
CA GLU A 447 -7.27 -3.76 -6.58
C GLU A 447 -5.83 -3.22 -6.68
N VAL A 448 -4.89 -3.95 -6.10
CA VAL A 448 -3.44 -3.64 -6.13
C VAL A 448 -2.75 -4.58 -7.11
N GLY A 449 -1.98 -4.02 -8.05
CA GLY A 449 -1.28 -4.81 -9.08
C GLY A 449 -2.16 -5.24 -10.26
N THR A 450 -3.40 -4.77 -10.33
CA THR A 450 -4.28 -4.90 -11.50
C THR A 450 -3.97 -3.79 -12.53
N ASN A 451 -4.56 -3.86 -13.73
CA ASN A 451 -4.32 -2.85 -14.77
C ASN A 451 -4.85 -1.47 -14.35
N PHE A 452 -4.34 -0.42 -15.01
CA PHE A 452 -4.65 0.97 -14.69
C PHE A 452 -6.16 1.27 -14.69
N THR A 453 -6.88 0.83 -15.69
CA THR A 453 -8.33 1.09 -15.83
C THR A 453 -9.16 0.41 -14.76
N GLN A 454 -8.73 -0.76 -14.29
CA GLN A 454 -9.38 -1.47 -13.18
C GLN A 454 -9.15 -0.77 -11.84
N GLN A 455 -7.95 -0.23 -11.63
CA GLN A 455 -7.60 0.52 -10.41
C GLN A 455 -8.27 1.90 -10.37
N SER A 456 -8.23 2.66 -11.48
CA SER A 456 -8.73 4.04 -11.55
C SER A 456 -10.22 4.12 -11.80
N GLY A 457 -10.79 3.19 -12.57
CA GLY A 457 -12.18 3.20 -13.02
C GLY A 457 -12.41 3.98 -14.33
N TYR A 458 -11.38 4.58 -14.91
CA TYR A 458 -11.39 5.31 -16.19
C TYR A 458 -10.06 5.11 -16.93
N ASP A 459 -9.97 5.54 -18.18
CA ASP A 459 -8.74 5.55 -18.97
C ASP A 459 -8.39 6.98 -19.42
N LEU A 460 -7.13 7.19 -19.78
CA LEU A 460 -6.66 8.44 -20.37
C LEU A 460 -6.47 8.23 -21.87
N ALA A 461 -7.04 9.11 -22.67
CA ALA A 461 -6.82 9.20 -24.11
C ALA A 461 -5.81 10.32 -24.41
N GLY A 462 -4.56 9.93 -24.70
CA GLY A 462 -3.47 10.82 -25.03
C GLY A 462 -3.42 11.16 -26.52
N ARG A 463 -2.21 11.50 -27.02
CA ARG A 463 -1.97 11.84 -28.42
C ARG A 463 -2.30 10.69 -29.36
N ASN A 464 -2.77 11.03 -30.55
CA ASN A 464 -3.00 10.07 -31.65
C ASN A 464 -3.94 8.91 -31.28
N GLY A 465 -4.80 9.06 -30.27
CA GLY A 465 -5.69 8.02 -29.78
C GLY A 465 -5.01 6.94 -28.95
N ALA A 466 -3.80 7.17 -28.47
CA ALA A 466 -3.15 6.32 -27.49
C ALA A 466 -3.97 6.30 -26.20
N THR A 467 -4.16 5.12 -25.58
CA THR A 467 -4.77 5.03 -24.25
C THR A 467 -3.75 4.46 -23.25
N LEU A 468 -3.76 4.98 -22.02
CA LEU A 468 -2.79 4.61 -21.01
C LEU A 468 -2.92 3.13 -20.62
N GLY A 469 -4.15 2.64 -20.46
CA GLY A 469 -4.44 1.24 -20.20
C GLY A 469 -3.82 0.33 -21.25
N LYS A 470 -4.04 0.61 -22.53
CA LYS A 470 -3.45 -0.16 -23.63
C LYS A 470 -1.93 -0.10 -23.70
N LYS A 471 -1.34 1.08 -23.39
CA LYS A 471 0.12 1.25 -23.39
C LYS A 471 0.73 0.39 -22.30
N TRP A 472 0.15 0.40 -21.10
CA TRP A 472 0.67 -0.32 -19.95
C TRP A 472 0.25 -1.80 -19.87
N ASP A 473 -0.70 -2.27 -20.67
CA ASP A 473 -1.01 -3.70 -20.79
C ASP A 473 0.20 -4.55 -21.27
N LYS A 474 1.13 -3.92 -21.99
CA LYS A 474 2.38 -4.57 -22.45
C LYS A 474 3.53 -4.49 -21.42
N GLY A 475 3.27 -3.93 -20.28
CA GLY A 475 4.22 -3.61 -19.23
C GLY A 475 4.25 -2.11 -18.94
N LEU A 476 4.50 -1.76 -17.68
CA LEU A 476 4.61 -0.36 -17.26
C LEU A 476 5.72 0.34 -18.04
N SER A 477 5.46 1.55 -18.49
CA SER A 477 6.38 2.35 -19.28
C SER A 477 6.27 3.81 -18.85
N THR A 478 7.32 4.29 -18.19
CA THR A 478 7.42 5.68 -17.71
C THR A 478 8.88 6.16 -17.80
N PHE A 479 9.09 7.45 -17.66
CA PHE A 479 10.37 8.04 -17.31
C PHE A 479 10.33 8.54 -15.86
N HIS A 480 11.26 8.11 -15.02
CA HIS A 480 11.34 8.39 -13.58
C HIS A 480 10.08 8.00 -12.76
N GLY A 481 9.20 7.16 -13.32
CA GLY A 481 7.93 6.83 -12.68
C GLY A 481 6.86 7.92 -12.74
N LEU A 482 7.16 9.08 -13.36
CA LEU A 482 6.28 10.25 -13.38
C LEU A 482 5.73 10.59 -14.76
N TYR A 483 6.51 10.40 -15.82
CA TYR A 483 6.17 10.85 -17.17
C TYR A 483 5.94 9.67 -18.10
N THR A 484 4.96 9.78 -18.98
CA THR A 484 4.66 8.75 -19.98
C THR A 484 4.57 9.39 -21.38
N HIS A 485 5.30 8.88 -22.36
CA HIS A 485 5.25 9.36 -23.74
C HIS A 485 3.85 9.17 -24.35
N ASP A 486 3.40 10.08 -25.20
CA ASP A 486 2.05 10.27 -25.74
C ASP A 486 1.02 10.83 -24.73
N PHE A 487 1.45 11.17 -23.52
CA PHE A 487 0.58 11.78 -22.49
C PHE A 487 1.21 13.08 -21.96
N PRO A 488 1.27 14.14 -22.81
CA PRO A 488 1.89 15.41 -22.40
C PRO A 488 1.17 15.99 -21.19
N ASN A 489 1.90 16.72 -20.36
CA ASN A 489 1.37 17.42 -19.17
C ASN A 489 0.68 16.53 -18.13
N VAL A 490 0.89 15.19 -18.18
CA VAL A 490 0.44 14.24 -17.14
C VAL A 490 1.62 13.74 -16.32
N PHE A 491 1.47 13.84 -15.00
CA PHE A 491 2.47 13.42 -14.01
C PHE A 491 1.85 12.35 -13.11
N THR A 492 2.37 11.14 -13.16
CA THR A 492 1.89 10.03 -12.33
C THR A 492 2.65 10.00 -11.01
N MET A 493 1.95 10.12 -9.89
CA MET A 493 2.53 9.94 -8.55
C MET A 493 2.10 8.61 -7.95
N GLY A 494 3.06 7.85 -7.44
CA GLY A 494 2.79 6.57 -6.83
C GLY A 494 3.98 5.62 -6.83
N LEU A 495 3.69 4.33 -6.96
CA LEU A 495 4.70 3.28 -6.86
C LEU A 495 5.15 2.74 -8.23
N THR A 496 4.67 3.31 -9.33
CA THR A 496 4.98 2.84 -10.68
C THR A 496 6.40 3.21 -11.08
N GLN A 497 7.28 2.22 -11.22
CA GLN A 497 8.69 2.40 -11.65
C GLN A 497 9.49 3.43 -10.82
N THR A 498 9.15 3.56 -9.56
CA THR A 498 9.81 4.43 -8.58
C THR A 498 10.54 3.63 -7.50
N GLY A 499 11.35 4.27 -6.67
CA GLY A 499 11.98 3.65 -5.51
C GLY A 499 10.97 3.33 -4.41
N PHE A 500 10.90 2.06 -4.01
CA PHE A 500 10.01 1.63 -2.95
C PHE A 500 10.60 1.90 -1.56
N THR A 501 9.77 2.45 -0.68
CA THR A 501 10.02 2.54 0.76
C THR A 501 8.78 2.10 1.53
N THR A 502 8.95 1.61 2.76
CA THR A 502 7.83 1.28 3.66
C THR A 502 7.07 2.54 4.09
N SER A 503 7.71 3.72 4.11
CA SER A 503 7.08 5.02 4.29
C SER A 503 6.67 5.62 2.95
N ILE A 504 5.53 5.21 2.41
CA ILE A 504 5.02 5.71 1.12
C ILE A 504 4.90 7.25 1.07
N PRO A 505 4.42 7.96 2.11
CA PRO A 505 4.36 9.43 2.08
C PRO A 505 5.71 10.11 1.86
N HIS A 506 6.82 9.52 2.32
CA HIS A 506 8.15 10.06 2.03
C HIS A 506 8.46 9.98 0.52
N ALA A 507 8.24 8.82 -0.11
CA ALA A 507 8.44 8.69 -1.57
C ALA A 507 7.55 9.67 -2.36
N LEU A 508 6.31 9.84 -1.95
CA LEU A 508 5.39 10.79 -2.57
C LEU A 508 5.85 12.24 -2.41
N ASN A 509 6.46 12.60 -1.27
CA ASN A 509 7.02 13.94 -1.09
C ASN A 509 8.22 14.21 -2.02
N GLU A 510 9.11 13.23 -2.20
CA GLU A 510 10.22 13.37 -3.14
C GLU A 510 9.74 13.49 -4.60
N GLN A 511 8.71 12.72 -4.97
CA GLN A 511 8.04 12.87 -6.28
C GLN A 511 7.37 14.25 -6.43
N ALA A 512 6.71 14.74 -5.39
CA ALA A 512 6.09 16.06 -5.39
C ALA A 512 7.10 17.19 -5.57
N LYS A 513 8.25 17.11 -4.88
CA LYS A 513 9.37 18.06 -5.08
C LYS A 513 9.86 18.03 -6.53
N HIS A 514 10.03 16.84 -7.11
CA HIS A 514 10.54 16.67 -8.47
C HIS A 514 9.56 17.22 -9.52
N LEU A 515 8.27 16.84 -9.44
CA LEU A 515 7.26 17.35 -10.38
C LEU A 515 7.08 18.86 -10.27
N THR A 516 7.11 19.41 -9.05
CA THR A 516 7.00 20.85 -8.81
C THR A 516 8.15 21.63 -9.46
N TYR A 517 9.39 21.11 -9.37
CA TYR A 517 10.55 21.69 -10.03
C TYR A 517 10.34 21.77 -11.55
N VAL A 518 9.85 20.70 -12.18
CA VAL A 518 9.60 20.68 -13.63
C VAL A 518 8.43 21.58 -14.02
N LEU A 519 7.32 21.51 -13.28
CA LEU A 519 6.14 22.37 -13.56
C LEU A 519 6.47 23.85 -13.43
N LYS A 520 7.19 24.21 -12.36
CA LYS A 520 7.59 25.62 -12.15
C LYS A 520 8.45 26.13 -13.30
N HIS A 521 9.43 25.32 -13.76
CA HIS A 521 10.24 25.68 -14.91
C HIS A 521 9.40 25.85 -16.18
N ALA A 522 8.47 24.93 -16.46
CA ALA A 522 7.59 25.01 -17.62
C ALA A 522 6.71 26.28 -17.59
N MET A 523 6.10 26.57 -16.45
CA MET A 523 5.26 27.77 -16.27
C MET A 523 6.06 29.06 -16.41
N ASP A 524 7.25 29.17 -15.82
CA ASP A 524 8.10 30.34 -15.88
C ASP A 524 8.60 30.64 -17.30
N ASN A 525 8.64 29.62 -18.17
CA ASN A 525 9.03 29.73 -19.57
C ASN A 525 7.81 29.74 -20.52
N ASN A 526 6.59 29.80 -20.02
CA ASN A 526 5.34 29.73 -20.80
C ASN A 526 5.27 28.52 -21.74
N ALA A 527 5.80 27.39 -21.32
CA ALA A 527 5.76 26.17 -22.11
C ALA A 527 4.32 25.61 -22.17
N CYS A 528 3.91 25.23 -23.37
CA CYS A 528 2.60 24.62 -23.60
C CYS A 528 2.55 23.15 -23.23
N THR A 529 3.68 22.43 -23.39
CA THR A 529 3.76 20.99 -23.15
C THR A 529 5.03 20.58 -22.43
N VAL A 530 4.90 19.59 -21.54
CA VAL A 530 5.98 18.82 -20.92
C VAL A 530 5.74 17.35 -21.23
N GLU A 531 6.65 16.70 -21.92
CA GLU A 531 6.52 15.32 -22.33
C GLU A 531 7.86 14.61 -22.29
N THR A 532 7.90 13.33 -21.91
CA THR A 532 9.14 12.55 -22.01
C THR A 532 9.40 12.09 -23.44
N THR A 533 10.68 11.97 -23.80
CA THR A 533 11.07 11.39 -25.09
C THR A 533 10.89 9.87 -25.09
N VAL A 534 10.73 9.27 -26.28
CA VAL A 534 10.63 7.81 -26.44
C VAL A 534 11.90 7.12 -25.91
N GLU A 535 13.06 7.74 -26.16
CA GLU A 535 14.36 7.21 -25.78
C GLU A 535 14.52 7.18 -24.26
N ALA A 536 14.18 8.27 -23.56
CA ALA A 536 14.31 8.35 -22.11
C ALA A 536 13.35 7.38 -21.40
N GLU A 537 12.10 7.27 -21.88
CA GLU A 537 11.15 6.27 -21.39
C GLU A 537 11.69 4.84 -21.57
N ALA A 538 12.22 4.51 -22.76
CA ALA A 538 12.76 3.19 -23.05
C ALA A 538 14.01 2.86 -22.21
N GLU A 539 14.92 3.80 -22.02
CA GLU A 539 16.11 3.64 -21.18
C GLU A 539 15.76 3.42 -19.71
N TRP A 540 14.75 4.14 -19.21
CA TRP A 540 14.26 3.94 -17.85
C TRP A 540 13.61 2.57 -17.67
N VAL A 541 12.76 2.14 -18.60
CA VAL A 541 12.18 0.79 -18.61
C VAL A 541 13.28 -0.29 -18.65
N ALA A 542 14.32 -0.10 -19.45
CA ALA A 542 15.46 -1.03 -19.49
C ALA A 542 16.19 -1.11 -18.14
N THR A 543 16.37 0.03 -17.48
CA THR A 543 16.95 0.12 -16.12
C THR A 543 16.09 -0.62 -15.10
N ILE A 544 14.77 -0.40 -15.06
CA ILE A 544 13.83 -1.11 -14.21
C ILE A 544 13.93 -2.62 -14.44
N ASN A 545 13.86 -3.08 -15.70
CA ASN A 545 13.90 -4.50 -16.04
C ASN A 545 15.23 -5.17 -15.65
N LYS A 546 16.34 -4.46 -15.78
CA LYS A 546 17.66 -4.94 -15.37
C LYS A 546 17.73 -5.19 -13.86
N LEU A 547 17.15 -4.30 -13.05
CA LEU A 547 17.16 -4.39 -11.60
C LEU A 547 16.09 -5.34 -11.05
N ALA A 548 14.94 -5.46 -11.72
CA ALA A 548 13.81 -6.32 -11.29
C ALA A 548 14.16 -7.82 -11.27
N ASN A 549 15.11 -8.26 -12.09
CA ASN A 549 15.50 -9.68 -12.17
C ASN A 549 16.04 -10.26 -10.87
N LEU A 550 16.52 -9.40 -9.95
CA LEU A 550 17.01 -9.82 -8.62
C LEU A 550 15.90 -10.35 -7.71
N GLY A 551 14.68 -9.83 -7.83
CA GLY A 551 13.53 -10.22 -7.01
C GLY A 551 12.67 -11.36 -7.59
N LYS A 552 12.69 -11.58 -8.89
CA LYS A 552 11.77 -12.52 -9.58
C LYS A 552 11.83 -13.94 -9.00
N ARG A 553 13.03 -14.46 -8.79
CA ARG A 553 13.22 -15.81 -8.22
C ARG A 553 12.65 -15.91 -6.81
N PHE A 554 12.82 -14.87 -5.99
CA PHE A 554 12.28 -14.85 -4.64
C PHE A 554 10.74 -14.90 -4.67
N TYR A 555 10.10 -14.06 -5.49
CA TYR A 555 8.64 -14.01 -5.57
C TYR A 555 8.02 -15.24 -6.23
N ALA A 556 8.71 -15.93 -7.13
CA ALA A 556 8.27 -17.20 -7.69
C ALA A 556 8.18 -18.33 -6.64
N GLU A 557 8.99 -18.26 -5.59
CA GLU A 557 8.99 -19.21 -4.47
C GLU A 557 8.00 -18.83 -3.35
N CYS A 558 7.38 -17.65 -3.42
CA CYS A 558 6.48 -17.13 -2.40
C CYS A 558 5.08 -17.76 -2.43
N THR A 559 4.43 -17.83 -1.28
CA THR A 559 3.01 -18.16 -1.19
C THR A 559 2.18 -17.15 -2.01
N PRO A 560 1.06 -17.58 -2.65
CA PRO A 560 0.21 -16.70 -3.43
C PRO A 560 -0.27 -15.46 -2.69
N GLY A 561 -0.24 -14.33 -3.36
CA GLY A 561 -0.70 -13.04 -2.87
C GLY A 561 -0.49 -11.94 -3.92
N TYR A 562 -0.90 -10.71 -3.60
CA TYR A 562 -0.79 -9.59 -4.54
C TYR A 562 0.67 -9.20 -4.88
N TYR A 563 1.66 -9.61 -4.06
CA TYR A 563 3.08 -9.37 -4.34
C TYR A 563 3.59 -10.16 -5.55
N ASN A 564 3.01 -11.32 -5.86
CA ASN A 564 3.39 -12.21 -6.95
C ASN A 564 2.20 -12.59 -7.85
N GLN A 565 1.22 -11.71 -7.99
CA GLN A 565 -0.01 -11.89 -8.79
C GLN A 565 -0.65 -13.28 -8.54
N GLU A 566 -0.88 -13.60 -7.26
CA GLU A 566 -1.47 -14.86 -6.80
C GLU A 566 -0.66 -16.11 -7.20
N GLY A 567 0.67 -15.99 -7.26
CA GLY A 567 1.58 -17.12 -7.46
C GLY A 567 1.93 -17.40 -8.92
N LYS A 568 1.96 -16.39 -9.81
CA LYS A 568 2.44 -16.55 -11.18
C LYS A 568 3.88 -17.09 -11.23
N GLU A 569 4.11 -18.05 -12.13
CA GLU A 569 5.39 -18.77 -12.24
C GLU A 569 6.58 -17.88 -12.59
N ASP A 570 6.36 -16.80 -13.36
CA ASP A 570 7.41 -15.85 -13.76
C ASP A 570 7.84 -14.89 -12.63
N GLY A 571 7.20 -14.98 -11.46
CA GLY A 571 7.44 -14.08 -10.33
C GLY A 571 7.07 -12.63 -10.59
N ALA A 572 6.30 -12.36 -11.65
CA ALA A 572 5.77 -11.04 -11.92
C ALA A 572 4.81 -10.64 -10.78
N GLY A 573 4.74 -9.37 -10.44
CA GLY A 573 3.87 -8.87 -9.38
C GLY A 573 4.14 -7.42 -9.05
N PHE A 574 3.55 -6.96 -7.96
CA PHE A 574 3.59 -5.57 -7.53
C PHE A 574 5.01 -4.94 -7.51
N PHE A 575 6.01 -5.70 -7.04
CA PHE A 575 7.38 -5.19 -6.95
C PHE A 575 8.20 -5.36 -8.24
N SER A 576 7.74 -6.13 -9.21
CA SER A 576 8.50 -6.36 -10.45
C SER A 576 8.61 -5.12 -11.36
N GLY A 577 7.74 -4.14 -11.15
CA GLY A 577 7.71 -2.86 -11.85
C GLY A 577 8.35 -1.71 -11.08
N GLN A 578 9.15 -1.96 -10.03
CA GLN A 578 9.76 -0.91 -9.23
C GLN A 578 11.27 -0.81 -9.45
N TYR A 579 11.85 0.34 -9.07
CA TYR A 579 13.28 0.55 -9.13
C TYR A 579 14.00 -0.30 -8.08
N GLY A 580 14.77 -1.30 -8.53
CA GLY A 580 15.39 -2.30 -7.64
C GLY A 580 16.63 -1.83 -6.88
N GLY A 581 17.10 -0.60 -7.10
CA GLY A 581 18.20 0.00 -6.35
C GLY A 581 17.82 0.55 -4.96
N GLY A 582 16.52 0.56 -4.65
CA GLY A 582 15.99 1.09 -3.40
C GLY A 582 15.67 2.59 -3.44
N ALA A 583 14.87 3.04 -2.46
CA ALA A 583 14.39 4.42 -2.42
C ALA A 583 15.51 5.47 -2.27
N PRO A 584 16.53 5.31 -1.41
CA PRO A 584 17.58 6.33 -1.28
C PRO A 584 18.35 6.59 -2.58
N GLU A 585 18.64 5.53 -3.34
CA GLU A 585 19.33 5.69 -4.63
C GLU A 585 18.42 6.33 -5.67
N PHE A 586 17.15 5.96 -5.70
CA PHE A 586 16.17 6.60 -6.57
C PHE A 586 16.00 8.11 -6.26
N PHE A 587 15.92 8.48 -4.98
CA PHE A 587 15.83 9.89 -4.59
C PHE A 587 17.07 10.67 -5.03
N LYS A 588 18.25 10.06 -4.88
CA LYS A 588 19.49 10.65 -5.38
C LYS A 588 19.50 10.83 -6.90
N ILE A 589 18.95 9.90 -7.68
CA ILE A 589 18.79 10.06 -9.13
C ILE A 589 17.95 11.31 -9.44
N LEU A 590 16.83 11.50 -8.74
CA LEU A 590 15.97 12.67 -8.94
C LEU A 590 16.68 13.98 -8.52
N ASP A 591 17.44 13.95 -7.42
CA ASP A 591 18.19 15.12 -6.94
C ASP A 591 19.31 15.49 -7.93
N ASP A 592 20.16 14.53 -8.31
CA ASP A 592 21.25 14.74 -9.28
C ASP A 592 20.71 15.31 -10.61
N TRP A 593 19.58 14.76 -11.10
CA TRP A 593 18.92 15.24 -12.33
C TRP A 593 18.42 16.69 -12.21
N ARG A 594 17.87 17.08 -11.06
CA ARG A 594 17.45 18.47 -10.80
C ARG A 594 18.66 19.40 -10.70
N ASP A 595 19.73 18.97 -10.05
CA ASP A 595 20.96 19.76 -9.87
C ASP A 595 21.67 20.03 -11.21
N GLU A 596 21.59 19.09 -12.16
CA GLU A 596 22.09 19.29 -13.53
C GLU A 596 21.32 20.36 -14.29
N GLY A 597 20.04 20.55 -14.03
CA GLY A 597 19.19 21.60 -14.55
C GLY A 597 18.98 21.59 -16.08
N GLN A 598 19.28 20.47 -16.74
CA GLN A 598 19.22 20.34 -18.21
C GLN A 598 17.92 19.74 -18.72
N PHE A 599 17.05 19.25 -17.84
CA PHE A 599 15.79 18.56 -18.16
C PHE A 599 15.95 17.40 -19.16
N GLN A 600 17.08 16.71 -19.11
CA GLN A 600 17.38 15.64 -20.04
C GLN A 600 16.29 14.54 -19.99
N GLY A 601 15.81 14.13 -21.17
CA GLY A 601 14.73 13.16 -21.32
C GLY A 601 13.34 13.76 -21.35
N LEU A 602 13.20 15.08 -21.14
CA LEU A 602 11.95 15.81 -21.31
C LEU A 602 12.03 16.79 -22.48
N GLU A 603 10.94 16.89 -23.22
CA GLU A 603 10.66 17.99 -24.16
C GLU A 603 9.72 18.97 -23.48
N ILE A 604 10.21 20.20 -23.29
CA ILE A 604 9.46 21.31 -22.71
C ILE A 604 9.31 22.37 -23.80
N LYS A 605 8.09 22.53 -24.33
CA LYS A 605 7.81 23.35 -25.54
C LYS A 605 6.73 24.40 -25.31
#